data_c49e4b6144c60a2758dab2e845c581a2
#
_entry.id   c49e4b6144c60a2758dab2e845c581a2
#
_cell.length_a   1.000
_cell.length_b   1.000
_cell.length_c   1.000
_cell.angle_alpha   90.00
_cell.angle_beta   90.00
_cell.angle_gamma   90.00
#
_symmetry.space_group_name_H-M   'P 1'
#
loop_
_entity.id
_entity.type
_entity.pdbx_description
1 polymer ?
#
loop_
_entity_poly.entity_id
_entity_poly.type
_entity_poly.pdbx_seq_one_letter_code
_entity_poly.pdbx_strand_id
1 'polypeptide(L)'
;KIAELTGLPFASADDLFDATQNLDGFVTVSSSLKTCAVNLSKLCNDLRLLSSGPRTGFAEITLPPKQNGSSIMPGKINPVIPEVVSQVAFNIIGNDCTITMAAEAGQLELNAFEPVVFYNLFESIETLTSAVQTLTDNCILGITANEKHCEELVDASVGISTALCPT
;
A
#
# COMPACT_ATOMS: atom_id res chain seq x y z
N LYS A 1 -37.37 -6.77 4.23
CA LYS A 1 -37.15 -8.01 3.43
C LYS A 1 -35.68 -8.23 3.06
N ILE A 2 -34.96 -7.23 2.52
CA ILE A 2 -33.51 -7.40 2.19
C ILE A 2 -32.72 -7.65 3.47
N ALA A 3 -32.93 -6.85 4.52
CA ALA A 3 -32.25 -7.03 5.82
C ALA A 3 -32.53 -8.43 6.43
N GLU A 4 -33.77 -8.91 6.32
CA GLU A 4 -34.15 -10.25 6.80
C GLU A 4 -33.47 -11.38 6.01
N LEU A 5 -33.31 -11.20 4.69
CA LEU A 5 -32.69 -12.21 3.83
C LEU A 5 -31.15 -12.26 3.95
N THR A 6 -30.52 -11.12 4.23
CA THR A 6 -29.06 -10.99 4.26
C THR A 6 -28.48 -11.01 5.68
N GLY A 7 -29.29 -10.75 6.70
CA GLY A 7 -28.83 -10.54 8.07
C GLY A 7 -28.07 -9.22 8.26
N LEU A 8 -28.04 -8.35 7.25
CA LEU A 8 -27.36 -7.05 7.30
C LEU A 8 -28.33 -5.93 7.68
N PRO A 9 -27.90 -4.87 8.34
CA PRO A 9 -28.74 -3.78 8.85
C PRO A 9 -29.16 -2.81 7.74
N PHE A 10 -29.81 -3.30 6.69
CA PHE A 10 -30.36 -2.44 5.63
C PHE A 10 -31.57 -1.66 6.12
N ALA A 11 -31.55 -0.36 5.94
CA ALA A 11 -32.65 0.55 6.17
C ALA A 11 -32.87 1.45 4.93
N SER A 12 -34.05 2.03 4.83
CA SER A 12 -34.31 3.08 3.83
C SER A 12 -33.60 4.35 4.27
N ALA A 13 -33.00 5.07 3.32
CA ALA A 13 -32.46 6.39 3.62
C ALA A 13 -33.57 7.40 3.96
N ASP A 14 -33.26 8.38 4.81
CA ASP A 14 -34.19 9.44 5.19
C ASP A 14 -34.45 10.39 4.01
N ASP A 15 -33.42 10.71 3.24
CA ASP A 15 -33.52 11.47 2.00
C ASP A 15 -33.11 10.57 0.81
N LEU A 16 -34.13 10.22 0.00
CA LEU A 16 -33.95 9.34 -1.14
C LEU A 16 -33.26 10.04 -2.33
N PHE A 17 -33.38 11.37 -2.44
CA PHE A 17 -32.70 12.15 -3.46
C PHE A 17 -31.19 12.19 -3.19
N ASP A 18 -30.82 12.51 -1.95
CA ASP A 18 -29.42 12.50 -1.53
C ASP A 18 -28.80 11.11 -1.72
N ALA A 19 -29.46 10.07 -1.24
CA ALA A 19 -28.95 8.70 -1.31
C ALA A 19 -28.82 8.16 -2.74
N THR A 20 -29.51 8.74 -3.72
CA THR A 20 -29.47 8.31 -5.12
C THR A 20 -28.35 9.01 -5.90
N GLN A 21 -27.97 10.21 -5.52
CA GLN A 21 -27.02 11.02 -6.27
C GLN A 21 -25.66 11.18 -5.56
N ASN A 22 -25.60 11.10 -4.23
CA ASN A 22 -24.41 11.42 -3.46
C ASN A 22 -23.58 10.17 -3.15
N LEU A 23 -22.31 10.19 -3.57
CA LEU A 23 -21.36 9.08 -3.43
C LEU A 23 -20.19 9.42 -2.48
N ASP A 24 -20.32 10.45 -1.65
CA ASP A 24 -19.26 10.94 -0.75
C ASP A 24 -18.78 9.87 0.26
N GLY A 25 -19.66 8.99 0.72
CA GLY A 25 -19.30 7.86 1.55
C GLY A 25 -18.30 6.92 0.87
N PHE A 26 -18.50 6.63 -0.41
CA PHE A 26 -17.57 5.78 -1.19
C PHE A 26 -16.24 6.49 -1.45
N VAL A 27 -16.25 7.81 -1.71
CA VAL A 27 -15.04 8.62 -1.82
C VAL A 27 -14.25 8.59 -0.51
N THR A 28 -14.90 8.70 0.63
CA THR A 28 -14.25 8.63 1.95
C THR A 28 -13.57 7.27 2.17
N VAL A 29 -14.23 6.17 1.86
CA VAL A 29 -13.65 4.83 1.95
C VAL A 29 -12.47 4.69 0.99
N SER A 30 -12.63 5.10 -0.26
CA SER A 30 -11.58 5.08 -1.28
C SER A 30 -10.34 5.87 -0.84
N SER A 31 -10.51 7.07 -0.33
CA SER A 31 -9.42 7.91 0.17
C SER A 31 -8.70 7.29 1.37
N SER A 32 -9.39 6.52 2.19
CA SER A 32 -8.79 5.75 3.29
C SER A 32 -7.90 4.61 2.76
N LEU A 33 -8.38 3.89 1.74
CA LEU A 33 -7.57 2.86 1.05
C LEU A 33 -6.35 3.47 0.38
N LYS A 34 -6.50 4.61 -0.30
CA LYS A 34 -5.37 5.36 -0.88
C LYS A 34 -4.34 5.73 0.18
N THR A 35 -4.77 6.25 1.33
CA THR A 35 -3.86 6.62 2.42
C THR A 35 -3.06 5.41 2.92
N CYS A 36 -3.71 4.25 3.08
CA CYS A 36 -3.04 3.00 3.41
C CYS A 36 -2.04 2.60 2.32
N ALA A 37 -2.43 2.64 1.06
CA ALA A 37 -1.57 2.32 -0.08
C ALA A 37 -0.32 3.21 -0.16
N VAL A 38 -0.46 4.52 0.07
CA VAL A 38 0.67 5.47 0.13
C VAL A 38 1.66 5.09 1.22
N ASN A 39 1.18 4.76 2.42
CA ASN A 39 2.03 4.35 3.54
C ASN A 39 2.76 3.03 3.24
N LEU A 40 2.07 2.05 2.66
CA LEU A 40 2.68 0.78 2.28
C LEU A 40 3.73 0.96 1.17
N SER A 41 3.47 1.81 0.18
CA SER A 41 4.44 2.12 -0.86
C SER A 41 5.69 2.79 -0.28
N LYS A 42 5.53 3.71 0.66
CA LYS A 42 6.65 4.35 1.37
C LYS A 42 7.47 3.32 2.14
N LEU A 43 6.84 2.45 2.90
CA LEU A 43 7.49 1.35 3.61
C LEU A 43 8.25 0.43 2.66
N CYS A 44 7.65 0.06 1.53
CA CYS A 44 8.30 -0.77 0.51
C CYS A 44 9.53 -0.08 -0.11
N ASN A 45 9.48 1.23 -0.32
CA ASN A 45 10.64 1.99 -0.81
C ASN A 45 11.80 1.94 0.20
N ASP A 46 11.52 2.09 1.49
CA ASP A 46 12.54 1.99 2.54
C ASP A 46 13.14 0.58 2.60
N LEU A 47 12.31 -0.46 2.57
CA LEU A 47 12.80 -1.85 2.56
C LEU A 47 13.72 -2.12 1.36
N ARG A 48 13.36 -1.62 0.18
CA ARG A 48 14.19 -1.73 -1.03
C ARG A 48 15.51 -1.00 -0.88
N LEU A 49 15.51 0.18 -0.29
CA LEU A 49 16.71 0.99 -0.08
C LEU A 49 17.62 0.36 0.97
N LEU A 50 17.09 -0.02 2.12
CA LEU A 50 17.85 -0.66 3.21
C LEU A 50 18.46 -2.00 2.80
N SER A 51 17.79 -2.75 1.91
CA SER A 51 18.29 -4.02 1.39
C SER A 51 19.16 -3.91 0.14
N SER A 52 19.42 -2.69 -0.34
CA SER A 52 20.21 -2.46 -1.54
C SER A 52 21.68 -2.85 -1.33
N GLY A 53 22.32 -3.38 -2.35
CA GLY A 53 23.70 -3.82 -2.26
C GLY A 53 24.03 -4.91 -3.28
N PRO A 54 24.99 -5.81 -2.95
CA PRO A 54 25.65 -6.02 -1.63
C PRO A 54 26.82 -5.05 -1.31
N ARG A 55 27.41 -4.35 -2.27
CA ARG A 55 28.59 -3.52 -2.02
C ARG A 55 28.38 -2.02 -2.23
N THR A 56 27.46 -1.65 -3.10
CA THR A 56 27.22 -0.25 -3.51
C THR A 56 25.87 0.26 -3.02
N GLY A 57 25.29 -0.37 -2.03
CA GLY A 57 24.03 -0.01 -1.38
C GLY A 57 24.16 -0.03 0.13
N PHE A 58 23.05 0.16 0.83
CA PHE A 58 23.07 0.21 2.30
C PHE A 58 23.32 -1.15 2.95
N ALA A 59 22.75 -2.21 2.39
CA ALA A 59 22.91 -3.58 2.89
C ALA A 59 22.71 -3.75 4.41
N GLU A 60 21.84 -2.93 5.02
CA GLU A 60 21.55 -2.96 6.46
C GLU A 60 20.63 -4.12 6.85
N ILE A 61 19.76 -4.52 5.91
CA ILE A 61 18.84 -5.66 6.08
C ILE A 61 18.94 -6.60 4.87
N THR A 62 18.52 -7.84 5.09
CA THR A 62 18.35 -8.83 4.02
C THR A 62 16.88 -9.23 3.93
N LEU A 63 16.31 -9.15 2.71
CA LEU A 63 14.95 -9.61 2.41
C LEU A 63 14.97 -11.07 1.95
N PRO A 64 13.88 -11.84 2.23
CA PRO A 64 13.77 -13.20 1.74
C PRO A 64 13.85 -13.27 0.21
N PRO A 65 14.69 -14.13 -0.38
CA PRO A 65 14.75 -14.31 -1.82
C PRO A 65 13.50 -15.04 -2.32
N LYS A 66 12.72 -14.39 -3.19
CA LYS A 66 11.49 -14.97 -3.75
C LYS A 66 11.55 -15.21 -5.25
N GLN A 67 12.53 -14.59 -5.92
CA GLN A 67 12.72 -14.73 -7.36
C GLN A 67 14.19 -14.53 -7.73
N ASN A 68 14.67 -15.31 -8.70
CA ASN A 68 15.96 -15.05 -9.31
C ASN A 68 15.91 -13.71 -10.04
N GLY A 69 16.88 -12.82 -9.76
CA GLY A 69 16.90 -11.48 -10.32
C GLY A 69 17.35 -11.39 -11.77
N SER A 70 18.07 -12.42 -12.28
CA SER A 70 18.57 -12.44 -13.64
C SER A 70 19.10 -13.84 -14.01
N SER A 71 18.95 -14.24 -15.27
CA SER A 71 19.58 -15.44 -15.84
C SER A 71 21.07 -15.22 -16.18
N ILE A 72 21.51 -13.98 -16.27
CA ILE A 72 22.87 -13.59 -16.70
C ILE A 72 23.78 -13.30 -15.50
N MET A 73 23.22 -12.80 -14.39
CA MET A 73 23.98 -12.42 -13.19
C MET A 73 23.73 -13.44 -12.07
N PRO A 74 24.65 -14.39 -11.85
CA PRO A 74 24.48 -15.37 -10.77
C PRO A 74 24.36 -14.69 -9.40
N GLY A 75 23.41 -15.16 -8.58
CA GLY A 75 23.20 -14.67 -7.23
C GLY A 75 22.47 -13.32 -7.12
N LYS A 76 22.06 -12.71 -8.24
CA LYS A 76 21.24 -11.50 -8.20
C LYS A 76 19.84 -11.83 -7.69
N ILE A 77 19.42 -11.13 -6.64
CA ILE A 77 18.09 -11.20 -6.03
C ILE A 77 17.48 -9.80 -6.11
N ASN A 78 16.26 -9.70 -6.62
CA ASN A 78 15.50 -8.44 -6.64
C ASN A 78 14.47 -8.42 -5.52
N PRO A 79 14.15 -7.25 -4.94
CA PRO A 79 13.14 -7.09 -3.90
C PRO A 79 11.72 -7.09 -4.49
N VAL A 80 11.35 -8.18 -5.18
CA VAL A 80 10.12 -8.27 -6.00
C VAL A 80 8.83 -8.12 -5.20
N ILE A 81 8.80 -8.54 -3.94
CA ILE A 81 7.60 -8.40 -3.09
C ILE A 81 7.33 -6.92 -2.77
N PRO A 82 8.28 -6.12 -2.25
CA PRO A 82 8.08 -4.67 -2.15
C PRO A 82 7.74 -3.99 -3.49
N GLU A 83 8.28 -4.46 -4.60
CA GLU A 83 8.01 -3.90 -5.92
C GLU A 83 6.55 -4.12 -6.35
N VAL A 84 6.01 -5.33 -6.19
CA VAL A 84 4.61 -5.60 -6.54
C VAL A 84 3.65 -4.84 -5.64
N VAL A 85 3.94 -4.72 -4.35
CA VAL A 85 3.11 -3.93 -3.42
C VAL A 85 3.09 -2.45 -3.81
N SER A 86 4.22 -1.89 -4.22
CA SER A 86 4.26 -0.51 -4.74
C SER A 86 3.42 -0.34 -6.01
N GLN A 87 3.42 -1.32 -6.93
CA GLN A 87 2.59 -1.28 -8.13
C GLN A 87 1.09 -1.34 -7.81
N VAL A 88 0.69 -2.19 -6.85
CA VAL A 88 -0.69 -2.23 -6.35
C VAL A 88 -1.07 -0.88 -5.73
N ALA A 89 -0.18 -0.27 -4.94
CA ALA A 89 -0.43 1.05 -4.37
C ALA A 89 -0.64 2.13 -5.44
N PHE A 90 0.13 2.11 -6.53
CA PHE A 90 -0.05 3.05 -7.64
C PHE A 90 -1.41 2.88 -8.33
N ASN A 91 -1.86 1.64 -8.52
CA ASN A 91 -3.18 1.36 -9.07
C ASN A 91 -4.30 1.89 -8.17
N ILE A 92 -4.22 1.66 -6.86
CA ILE A 92 -5.21 2.15 -5.88
C ILE A 92 -5.29 3.68 -5.88
N ILE A 93 -4.15 4.37 -5.99
CA ILE A 93 -4.11 5.83 -6.09
C ILE A 93 -4.85 6.30 -7.36
N GLY A 94 -4.64 5.61 -8.49
CA GLY A 94 -5.34 5.86 -9.74
C GLY A 94 -6.85 5.60 -9.64
N ASN A 95 -7.24 4.51 -9.00
CA ASN A 95 -8.63 4.14 -8.76
C ASN A 95 -9.36 5.19 -7.90
N ASP A 96 -8.70 5.71 -6.85
CA ASP A 96 -9.26 6.78 -6.01
C ASP A 96 -9.53 8.07 -6.81
N CYS A 97 -8.65 8.43 -7.73
CA CYS A 97 -8.88 9.54 -8.64
C CYS A 97 -10.12 9.29 -9.53
N THR A 98 -10.24 8.09 -10.09
CA THR A 98 -11.39 7.69 -10.91
C THR A 98 -12.69 7.74 -10.11
N ILE A 99 -12.70 7.22 -8.88
CA ILE A 99 -13.86 7.24 -7.97
C ILE A 99 -14.27 8.68 -7.65
N THR A 100 -13.30 9.53 -7.33
CA THR A 100 -13.54 10.95 -7.04
C THR A 100 -14.19 11.67 -8.22
N MET A 101 -13.66 11.47 -9.44
CA MET A 101 -14.23 12.07 -10.67
C MET A 101 -15.63 11.54 -10.96
N ALA A 102 -15.87 10.25 -10.78
CA ALA A 102 -17.18 9.64 -11.00
C ALA A 102 -18.22 10.12 -9.98
N ALA A 103 -17.82 10.33 -8.74
CA ALA A 103 -18.70 10.89 -7.71
C ALA A 103 -19.08 12.33 -8.01
N GLU A 104 -18.16 13.16 -8.49
CA GLU A 104 -18.39 14.56 -8.88
C GLU A 104 -19.29 14.68 -10.12
N ALA A 105 -19.26 13.72 -11.04
CA ALA A 105 -19.93 13.79 -12.32
C ALA A 105 -21.44 13.52 -12.29
N GLY A 106 -22.05 13.29 -11.13
CA GLY A 106 -23.50 13.19 -10.97
C GLY A 106 -24.23 14.45 -11.42
N GLN A 107 -25.49 14.29 -11.85
CA GLN A 107 -26.32 15.41 -12.31
C GLN A 107 -27.66 15.40 -11.62
N LEU A 108 -27.98 16.50 -10.93
CA LEU A 108 -29.24 16.69 -10.18
C LEU A 108 -29.45 15.53 -9.18
N GLU A 109 -30.49 14.74 -9.33
CA GLU A 109 -30.90 13.71 -8.37
C GLU A 109 -30.37 12.30 -8.73
N LEU A 110 -29.39 12.18 -9.65
CA LEU A 110 -28.87 10.89 -10.11
C LEU A 110 -27.36 10.93 -10.35
N ASN A 111 -26.66 9.86 -9.94
CA ASN A 111 -25.32 9.56 -10.39
C ASN A 111 -25.32 8.27 -11.24
N ALA A 112 -25.08 8.41 -12.54
CA ALA A 112 -25.05 7.30 -13.49
C ALA A 112 -23.70 6.53 -13.49
N PHE A 113 -22.71 6.97 -12.71
CA PHE A 113 -21.34 6.45 -12.72
C PHE A 113 -21.05 5.47 -11.57
N GLU A 114 -22.04 5.07 -10.78
CA GLU A 114 -21.88 4.06 -9.73
C GLU A 114 -21.17 2.78 -10.20
N PRO A 115 -21.41 2.23 -11.39
CA PRO A 115 -20.72 1.01 -11.83
C PRO A 115 -19.20 1.14 -11.84
N VAL A 116 -18.64 2.26 -12.27
CA VAL A 116 -17.19 2.47 -12.26
C VAL A 116 -16.66 2.74 -10.84
N VAL A 117 -17.47 3.37 -9.98
CA VAL A 117 -17.12 3.55 -8.56
C VAL A 117 -16.99 2.19 -7.88
N PHE A 118 -17.98 1.33 -7.98
CA PHE A 118 -17.97 0.02 -7.34
C PHE A 118 -16.88 -0.89 -7.90
N TYR A 119 -16.68 -0.88 -9.22
CA TYR A 119 -15.61 -1.65 -9.84
C TYR A 119 -14.24 -1.29 -9.25
N ASN A 120 -13.88 -0.01 -9.26
CA ASN A 120 -12.59 0.44 -8.78
C ASN A 120 -12.43 0.30 -7.26
N LEU A 121 -13.50 0.48 -6.50
CA LEU A 121 -13.49 0.33 -5.05
C LEU A 121 -13.25 -1.13 -4.64
N PHE A 122 -14.00 -2.09 -5.22
CA PHE A 122 -13.84 -3.50 -4.91
C PHE A 122 -12.50 -4.05 -5.39
N GLU A 123 -12.04 -3.67 -6.58
CA GLU A 123 -10.69 -3.99 -7.06
C GLU A 123 -9.62 -3.49 -6.08
N SER A 124 -9.76 -2.26 -5.58
CA SER A 124 -8.82 -1.68 -4.62
C SER A 124 -8.79 -2.44 -3.29
N ILE A 125 -9.95 -2.83 -2.77
CA ILE A 125 -10.06 -3.63 -1.53
C ILE A 125 -9.41 -5.01 -1.71
N GLU A 126 -9.72 -5.70 -2.78
CA GLU A 126 -9.23 -7.05 -3.06
C GLU A 126 -7.71 -7.08 -3.28
N THR A 127 -7.22 -6.18 -4.14
CA THR A 127 -5.80 -6.11 -4.47
C THR A 127 -4.96 -5.63 -3.28
N LEU A 128 -5.46 -4.65 -2.48
CA LEU A 128 -4.77 -4.20 -1.28
C LEU A 128 -4.68 -5.32 -0.23
N THR A 129 -5.77 -6.05 -0.02
CA THR A 129 -5.80 -7.18 0.91
C THR A 129 -4.76 -8.23 0.53
N SER A 130 -4.73 -8.62 -0.75
CA SER A 130 -3.77 -9.58 -1.29
C SER A 130 -2.32 -9.08 -1.19
N ALA A 131 -2.09 -7.78 -1.44
CA ALA A 131 -0.77 -7.16 -1.34
C ALA A 131 -0.26 -7.15 0.11
N VAL A 132 -1.10 -6.81 1.09
CA VAL A 132 -0.75 -6.82 2.52
C VAL A 132 -0.39 -8.23 2.97
N GLN A 133 -1.20 -9.23 2.61
CA GLN A 133 -0.92 -10.62 2.94
C GLN A 133 0.40 -11.08 2.33
N THR A 134 0.61 -10.80 1.03
CA THR A 134 1.84 -11.15 0.32
C THR A 134 3.06 -10.46 0.93
N LEU A 135 2.96 -9.18 1.27
CA LEU A 135 4.05 -8.44 1.93
C LEU A 135 4.40 -9.07 3.26
N THR A 136 3.41 -9.40 4.08
CA THR A 136 3.60 -10.00 5.40
C THR A 136 4.30 -11.35 5.27
N ASP A 137 3.72 -12.28 4.53
CA ASP A 137 4.17 -13.68 4.50
C ASP A 137 5.47 -13.89 3.73
N ASN A 138 5.67 -13.09 2.68
CA ASN A 138 6.78 -13.30 1.74
C ASN A 138 7.93 -12.29 1.89
N CYS A 139 7.77 -11.27 2.74
CA CYS A 139 8.82 -10.28 2.97
C CYS A 139 9.03 -10.05 4.47
N ILE A 140 8.05 -9.46 5.17
CA ILE A 140 8.24 -8.96 6.54
C ILE A 140 8.69 -10.06 7.51
N LEU A 141 8.03 -11.23 7.51
CA LEU A 141 8.33 -12.33 8.42
C LEU A 141 9.72 -12.96 8.21
N GLY A 142 10.39 -12.66 7.11
CA GLY A 142 11.71 -13.21 6.80
C GLY A 142 12.83 -12.18 6.72
N ILE A 143 12.61 -10.95 7.15
CA ILE A 143 13.64 -9.91 7.21
C ILE A 143 14.66 -10.24 8.28
N THR A 144 15.94 -10.10 7.96
CA THR A 144 17.05 -10.25 8.92
C THR A 144 17.93 -9.00 8.89
N ALA A 145 18.42 -8.59 10.04
CA ALA A 145 19.40 -7.50 10.15
C ALA A 145 20.80 -7.98 9.80
N ASN A 146 21.60 -7.14 9.13
CA ASN A 146 23.03 -7.35 8.93
C ASN A 146 23.80 -6.68 10.08
N GLU A 147 23.67 -7.23 11.28
CA GLU A 147 24.09 -6.62 12.55
C GLU A 147 25.53 -6.09 12.51
N LYS A 148 26.49 -6.94 12.11
CA LYS A 148 27.90 -6.54 12.05
C LYS A 148 28.13 -5.35 11.12
N HIS A 149 27.46 -5.31 9.98
CA HIS A 149 27.56 -4.19 9.04
C HIS A 149 26.97 -2.90 9.62
N CYS A 150 25.84 -3.02 10.31
CA CYS A 150 25.21 -1.89 10.99
C CYS A 150 26.10 -1.35 12.13
N GLU A 151 26.76 -2.22 12.92
CA GLU A 151 27.73 -1.82 13.94
C GLU A 151 28.91 -1.05 13.33
N GLU A 152 29.50 -1.57 12.26
CA GLU A 152 30.61 -0.91 11.53
C GLU A 152 30.22 0.48 11.01
N LEU A 153 28.97 0.64 10.53
CA LEU A 153 28.43 1.94 10.08
C LEU A 153 28.25 2.92 11.22
N VAL A 154 27.76 2.45 12.36
CA VAL A 154 27.61 3.28 13.57
C VAL A 154 28.97 3.75 14.07
N ASP A 155 29.95 2.83 14.20
CA ASP A 155 31.30 3.14 14.67
C ASP A 155 32.04 4.15 13.77
N ALA A 156 31.77 4.08 12.45
CA ALA A 156 32.32 5.03 11.48
C ALA A 156 31.57 6.36 11.42
N SER A 157 30.41 6.47 12.10
CA SER A 157 29.55 7.64 12.02
C SER A 157 29.99 8.74 13.00
N VAL A 158 30.04 9.97 12.52
CA VAL A 158 30.22 11.16 13.38
C VAL A 158 29.02 11.41 14.32
N GLY A 159 27.90 10.73 14.07
CA GLY A 159 26.69 10.81 14.90
C GLY A 159 26.91 10.36 16.35
N ILE A 160 27.91 9.51 16.62
CA ILE A 160 28.30 9.11 17.98
C ILE A 160 28.71 10.33 18.82
N SER A 161 29.29 11.36 18.21
CA SER A 161 29.68 12.57 18.90
C SER A 161 28.50 13.32 19.53
N THR A 162 27.29 13.11 19.04
CA THR A 162 26.07 13.72 19.58
C THR A 162 25.81 13.25 21.03
N ALA A 163 26.18 12.03 21.37
CA ALA A 163 26.07 11.50 22.73
C ALA A 163 27.05 12.16 23.72
N LEU A 164 28.06 12.85 23.21
CA LEU A 164 29.08 13.57 24.00
C LEU A 164 28.71 15.06 24.22
N CYS A 165 27.65 15.55 23.54
CA CYS A 165 27.21 16.93 23.74
C CYS A 165 26.55 17.06 25.10
N PRO A 166 26.99 17.98 25.97
CA PRO A 166 26.31 18.23 27.23
C PRO A 166 24.91 18.76 26.96
N THR A 167 23.91 18.16 27.64
CA THR A 167 22.51 18.63 27.63
C THR A 167 22.33 19.93 28.40
#